data_4898d3677139f20c366340cc125c9fef
#
_entry.id   4898d3677139f20c366340cc125c9fef
#
_cell.length_a   1.000
_cell.length_b   1.000
_cell.length_c   1.000
_cell.angle_alpha   90.00
_cell.angle_beta   90.00
_cell.angle_gamma   90.00
#
_symmetry.space_group_name_H-M   'P 1'
#
loop_
_entity.id
_entity.type
_entity.pdbx_description
1 polymer ?
#
loop_
_entity_poly.entity_id
_entity_poly.type
_entity_poly.pdbx_seq_one_letter_code
_entity_poly.pdbx_strand_id
1 'polypeptide(L)'
;MTWRRGALLFFAALAGALIPLIPTVQVAGALTAPIELAGGMLRELSLSGPGGNVLAWALVLLAAGLPLLLLVLPPNRGRRHWEDIFLPASSLLLIGLAFCAVNPSYLDRFFGSTLLIAAAVIWVSLLVFWGVLRLLRGMEEAPLEKLSGVLRILLVGCAALLVFAAASRVSGAIVEINNLQQDWTLFLAVASVPEPSGLTGDQALNIALALPLVELIPDLLGAWMLLLAADLTTALARDPFGEESVGRCVTTARWSRLAIQATLVLALGVNLVKLARYDSLITEVKVSLDLPLIPLILSAALYLLCRCVQRGRELQEDNDSII
;
A
#
# COMPACT_ATOMS: atom_id res chain seq x y z
N MET A 1 -7.65 -21.48 7.78
CA MET A 1 -6.58 -20.66 7.15
C MET A 1 -5.42 -21.58 6.79
N THR A 2 -4.97 -21.64 5.54
CA THR A 2 -3.84 -22.50 5.16
C THR A 2 -2.56 -21.94 5.80
N TRP A 3 -1.65 -22.81 6.29
CA TRP A 3 -0.37 -22.43 6.91
C TRP A 3 0.43 -21.41 6.08
N ARG A 4 0.41 -21.56 4.75
CA ARG A 4 1.10 -20.64 3.82
C ARG A 4 0.58 -19.20 3.91
N ARG A 5 -0.73 -18.99 4.06
CA ARG A 5 -1.32 -17.64 4.22
C ARG A 5 -0.94 -17.04 5.57
N GLY A 6 -0.97 -17.87 6.64
CA GLY A 6 -0.53 -17.42 7.96
C GLY A 6 0.93 -16.99 7.97
N ALA A 7 1.81 -17.77 7.33
CA ALA A 7 3.22 -17.42 7.19
C ALA A 7 3.41 -16.11 6.41
N LEU A 8 2.70 -15.91 5.28
CA LEU A 8 2.79 -14.69 4.48
C LEU A 8 2.37 -13.45 5.28
N LEU A 9 1.27 -13.53 6.03
CA LEU A 9 0.81 -12.41 6.88
C LEU A 9 1.79 -12.15 8.04
N PHE A 10 2.35 -13.21 8.63
CA PHE A 10 3.36 -13.08 9.68
C PHE A 10 4.62 -12.37 9.15
N PHE A 11 5.15 -12.79 8.00
CA PHE A 11 6.30 -12.14 7.40
C PHE A 11 6.01 -10.71 6.96
N ALA A 12 4.79 -10.42 6.48
CA ALA A 12 4.36 -9.06 6.15
C ALA A 12 4.33 -8.17 7.42
N ALA A 13 3.76 -8.67 8.52
CA ALA A 13 3.74 -7.97 9.80
C ALA A 13 5.17 -7.74 10.34
N LEU A 14 6.01 -8.78 10.29
CA LEU A 14 7.39 -8.69 10.75
C LEU A 14 8.21 -7.67 9.95
N ALA A 15 8.11 -7.71 8.62
CA ALA A 15 8.78 -6.75 7.75
C ALA A 15 8.27 -5.33 8.01
N GLY A 16 6.95 -5.14 8.13
CA GLY A 16 6.34 -3.85 8.45
C GLY A 16 6.80 -3.31 9.81
N ALA A 17 6.96 -4.17 10.81
CA ALA A 17 7.44 -3.77 12.12
C ALA A 17 8.95 -3.44 12.14
N LEU A 18 9.77 -4.12 11.35
CA LEU A 18 11.22 -3.95 11.37
C LEU A 18 11.71 -2.78 10.52
N ILE A 19 11.08 -2.51 9.37
CA ILE A 19 11.55 -1.47 8.43
C ILE A 19 11.62 -0.08 9.09
N PRO A 20 10.60 0.41 9.82
CA PRO A 20 10.68 1.73 10.45
C PRO A 20 11.68 1.83 11.61
N LEU A 21 12.11 0.69 12.17
CA LEU A 21 13.15 0.67 13.22
C LEU A 21 14.56 0.92 12.66
N ILE A 22 14.74 0.73 11.35
CA ILE A 22 15.98 1.07 10.69
C ILE A 22 16.00 2.59 10.49
N PRO A 23 17.06 3.31 10.88
CA PRO A 23 17.14 4.75 10.68
C PRO A 23 16.79 5.14 9.24
N THR A 24 15.91 6.12 9.07
CA THR A 24 15.40 6.53 7.75
C THR A 24 16.52 6.88 6.77
N VAL A 25 17.62 7.46 7.27
CA VAL A 25 18.82 7.75 6.49
C VAL A 25 19.46 6.47 5.94
N GLN A 26 19.51 5.39 6.73
CA GLN A 26 20.08 4.11 6.28
C GLN A 26 19.15 3.41 5.27
N VAL A 27 17.84 3.44 5.49
CA VAL A 27 16.86 2.88 4.53
C VAL A 27 16.89 3.67 3.24
N ALA A 28 16.86 5.00 3.30
CA ALA A 28 16.98 5.85 2.14
C ALA A 28 18.30 5.58 1.39
N GLY A 29 19.42 5.55 2.10
CA GLY A 29 20.73 5.24 1.52
C GLY A 29 20.79 3.84 0.89
N ALA A 30 20.21 2.81 1.53
CA ALA A 30 20.16 1.47 0.97
C ALA A 30 19.29 1.38 -0.31
N LEU A 31 18.21 2.16 -0.39
CA LEU A 31 17.35 2.23 -1.56
C LEU A 31 17.96 3.07 -2.69
N THR A 32 18.66 4.15 -2.36
CA THR A 32 19.30 5.03 -3.36
C THR A 32 20.68 4.55 -3.79
N ALA A 33 21.41 3.81 -2.94
CA ALA A 33 22.76 3.34 -3.23
C ALA A 33 22.93 2.63 -4.60
N PRO A 34 22.04 1.70 -5.02
CA PRO A 34 22.14 1.10 -6.34
C PRO A 34 21.98 2.12 -7.47
N ILE A 35 21.09 3.10 -7.29
CA ILE A 35 20.81 4.16 -8.29
C ILE A 35 21.97 5.14 -8.33
N GLU A 36 22.51 5.54 -7.18
CA GLU A 36 23.67 6.44 -7.06
C GLU A 36 24.94 5.80 -7.59
N LEU A 37 25.15 4.51 -7.31
CA LEU A 37 26.27 3.75 -7.82
C LEU A 37 26.22 3.64 -9.36
N ALA A 38 25.05 3.29 -9.91
CA ALA A 38 24.86 3.24 -11.36
C ALA A 38 25.02 4.64 -11.99
N GLY A 39 24.48 5.69 -11.35
CA GLY A 39 24.63 7.08 -11.76
C GLY A 39 26.09 7.53 -11.74
N GLY A 40 26.85 7.18 -10.70
CA GLY A 40 28.27 7.45 -10.59
C GLY A 40 29.09 6.81 -11.70
N MET A 41 28.87 5.52 -11.95
CA MET A 41 29.54 4.79 -13.05
C MET A 41 29.22 5.40 -14.42
N LEU A 42 27.92 5.73 -14.67
CA LEU A 42 27.52 6.39 -15.92
C LEU A 42 28.13 7.78 -16.06
N ARG A 43 28.29 8.53 -14.96
CA ARG A 43 28.92 9.82 -14.93
C ARG A 43 30.42 9.73 -15.26
N GLU A 44 31.16 8.83 -14.62
CA GLU A 44 32.55 8.60 -14.89
C GLU A 44 32.77 8.23 -16.38
N LEU A 45 31.91 7.34 -16.89
CA LEU A 45 31.92 6.97 -18.29
C LEU A 45 31.66 8.17 -19.21
N SER A 46 30.65 8.98 -18.89
CA SER A 46 30.28 10.17 -19.66
C SER A 46 31.38 11.22 -19.68
N LEU A 47 32.15 11.36 -18.60
CA LEU A 47 33.28 12.31 -18.48
C LEU A 47 34.58 11.80 -19.09
N SER A 48 34.70 10.52 -19.44
CA SER A 48 35.93 9.95 -20.02
C SER A 48 36.24 10.44 -21.44
N GLY A 49 35.29 11.11 -22.11
CA GLY A 49 35.44 11.71 -23.42
C GLY A 49 34.18 11.62 -24.29
N PRO A 50 34.20 12.13 -25.53
CA PRO A 50 33.00 12.11 -26.39
C PRO A 50 32.44 10.71 -26.65
N GLY A 51 33.32 9.71 -26.83
CA GLY A 51 32.91 8.32 -27.01
C GLY A 51 32.28 7.73 -25.74
N GLY A 52 32.82 8.05 -24.56
CA GLY A 52 32.26 7.64 -23.28
C GLY A 52 30.88 8.24 -23.03
N ASN A 53 30.70 9.51 -23.40
CA ASN A 53 29.39 10.14 -23.29
C ASN A 53 28.33 9.46 -24.17
N VAL A 54 28.66 9.14 -25.43
CA VAL A 54 27.76 8.40 -26.32
C VAL A 54 27.41 7.03 -25.74
N LEU A 55 28.41 6.31 -25.19
CA LEU A 55 28.22 5.00 -24.59
C LEU A 55 27.33 5.09 -23.33
N ALA A 56 27.54 6.09 -22.47
CA ALA A 56 26.68 6.31 -21.28
C ALA A 56 25.23 6.53 -21.68
N TRP A 57 24.95 7.38 -22.66
CA TRP A 57 23.59 7.59 -23.17
C TRP A 57 23.00 6.33 -23.82
N ALA A 58 23.79 5.57 -24.57
CA ALA A 58 23.36 4.31 -25.16
C ALA A 58 22.91 3.32 -24.07
N LEU A 59 23.65 3.21 -22.96
CA LEU A 59 23.29 2.35 -21.82
C LEU A 59 22.01 2.84 -21.13
N VAL A 60 21.84 4.15 -20.95
CA VAL A 60 20.61 4.73 -20.38
C VAL A 60 19.41 4.42 -21.27
N LEU A 61 19.52 4.61 -22.57
CA LEU A 61 18.44 4.34 -23.52
C LEU A 61 18.13 2.84 -23.62
N LEU A 62 19.15 1.98 -23.53
CA LEU A 62 18.97 0.53 -23.50
C LEU A 62 18.18 0.12 -22.23
N ALA A 63 18.59 0.61 -21.07
CA ALA A 63 17.89 0.35 -19.81
C ALA A 63 16.45 0.88 -19.84
N ALA A 64 16.25 2.11 -20.33
CA ALA A 64 14.94 2.71 -20.49
C ALA A 64 14.07 1.99 -21.53
N GLY A 65 14.66 1.31 -22.49
CA GLY A 65 13.97 0.48 -23.47
C GLY A 65 13.45 -0.86 -22.91
N LEU A 66 13.97 -1.34 -21.77
CA LEU A 66 13.55 -2.62 -21.20
C LEU A 66 12.05 -2.74 -20.99
N PRO A 67 11.31 -1.75 -20.41
CA PRO A 67 9.86 -1.83 -20.30
C PRO A 67 9.17 -1.98 -21.66
N LEU A 68 9.68 -1.37 -22.72
CA LEU A 68 9.12 -1.46 -24.06
C LEU A 68 9.27 -2.85 -24.69
N LEU A 69 10.23 -3.65 -24.25
CA LEU A 69 10.35 -5.05 -24.69
C LEU A 69 9.13 -5.86 -24.32
N LEU A 70 8.42 -5.50 -23.23
CA LEU A 70 7.18 -6.16 -22.83
C LEU A 70 6.07 -6.02 -23.87
N LEU A 71 6.13 -5.02 -24.78
CA LEU A 71 5.20 -4.88 -25.90
C LEU A 71 5.46 -5.91 -27.02
N VAL A 72 6.71 -6.35 -27.16
CA VAL A 72 7.14 -7.22 -28.26
C VAL A 72 7.11 -8.68 -27.87
N LEU A 73 7.22 -8.98 -26.57
CA LEU A 73 7.21 -10.34 -26.05
C LEU A 73 5.82 -11.01 -26.21
N PRO A 74 5.78 -12.32 -26.57
CA PRO A 74 4.53 -13.07 -26.49
C PRO A 74 4.03 -13.15 -25.04
N PRO A 75 2.72 -13.05 -24.77
CA PRO A 75 1.56 -13.08 -25.68
C PRO A 75 1.12 -11.72 -26.24
N ASN A 76 1.89 -10.65 -26.06
CA ASN A 76 1.47 -9.27 -26.35
C ASN A 76 1.66 -8.87 -27.82
N ARG A 77 2.29 -9.71 -28.62
CA ARG A 77 2.65 -9.41 -30.00
C ARG A 77 1.42 -9.11 -30.87
N GLY A 78 1.30 -7.87 -31.35
CA GLY A 78 0.29 -7.46 -32.31
C GLY A 78 -1.02 -6.88 -31.77
N ARG A 79 -1.27 -6.93 -30.46
CA ARG A 79 -2.45 -6.32 -29.84
C ARG A 79 -2.03 -5.17 -28.92
N ARG A 80 -2.12 -3.95 -29.41
CA ARG A 80 -1.91 -2.74 -28.60
C ARG A 80 -3.21 -2.36 -27.90
N HIS A 81 -3.08 -2.01 -26.63
CA HIS A 81 -4.20 -1.60 -25.80
C HIS A 81 -3.85 -0.29 -25.11
N TRP A 82 -4.87 0.39 -24.58
CA TRP A 82 -4.68 1.68 -23.92
C TRP A 82 -3.75 1.62 -22.70
N GLU A 83 -3.74 0.49 -21.96
CA GLU A 83 -2.84 0.27 -20.83
C GLU A 83 -1.36 0.23 -21.23
N ASP A 84 -1.05 -0.07 -22.48
CA ASP A 84 0.33 -0.11 -22.96
C ASP A 84 1.01 1.26 -22.92
N ILE A 85 0.23 2.36 -22.72
CA ILE A 85 0.76 3.73 -22.53
C ILE A 85 1.63 3.85 -21.26
N PHE A 86 1.41 3.00 -20.27
CA PHE A 86 2.23 3.00 -19.04
C PHE A 86 3.66 2.55 -19.27
N LEU A 87 3.94 1.76 -20.31
CA LEU A 87 5.29 1.30 -20.64
C LEU A 87 6.17 2.43 -21.20
N PRO A 88 5.77 3.19 -22.23
CA PRO A 88 6.54 4.37 -22.63
C PRO A 88 6.60 5.44 -21.52
N ALA A 89 5.56 5.62 -20.72
CA ALA A 89 5.61 6.52 -19.56
C ALA A 89 6.69 6.08 -18.55
N SER A 90 6.76 4.77 -18.25
CA SER A 90 7.81 4.22 -17.37
C SER A 90 9.22 4.37 -17.97
N SER A 91 9.36 4.24 -19.29
CA SER A 91 10.62 4.43 -20.00
C SER A 91 11.09 5.88 -19.93
N LEU A 92 10.19 6.85 -20.14
CA LEU A 92 10.49 8.28 -20.00
C LEU A 92 10.90 8.65 -18.57
N LEU A 93 10.19 8.10 -17.57
CA LEU A 93 10.52 8.30 -16.17
C LEU A 93 11.91 7.73 -15.83
N LEU A 94 12.27 6.56 -16.39
CA LEU A 94 13.57 5.95 -16.20
C LEU A 94 14.71 6.78 -16.80
N ILE A 95 14.48 7.41 -17.98
CA ILE A 95 15.45 8.35 -18.58
C ILE A 95 15.64 9.55 -17.64
N GLY A 96 14.54 10.14 -17.13
CA GLY A 96 14.61 11.26 -16.18
C GLY A 96 15.33 10.89 -14.89
N LEU A 97 15.07 9.71 -14.35
CA LEU A 97 15.73 9.19 -13.14
C LEU A 97 17.22 8.97 -13.38
N ALA A 98 17.61 8.36 -14.51
CA ALA A 98 19.01 8.18 -14.89
C ALA A 98 19.72 9.53 -15.10
N PHE A 99 19.06 10.50 -15.74
CA PHE A 99 19.61 11.85 -15.89
C PHE A 99 19.88 12.51 -14.54
N CYS A 100 18.94 12.41 -13.61
CA CYS A 100 19.10 12.93 -12.25
C CYS A 100 20.21 12.21 -11.48
N ALA A 101 20.32 10.89 -11.63
CA ALA A 101 21.38 10.10 -10.97
C ALA A 101 22.80 10.43 -11.50
N VAL A 102 22.91 10.73 -12.80
CA VAL A 102 24.18 11.15 -13.43
C VAL A 102 24.55 12.59 -13.03
N ASN A 103 23.54 13.44 -12.76
CA ASN A 103 23.73 14.86 -12.47
C ASN A 103 23.21 15.23 -11.06
N PRO A 104 23.88 14.84 -9.98
CA PRO A 104 23.40 15.04 -8.61
C PRO A 104 23.21 16.52 -8.24
N SER A 105 23.91 17.44 -8.88
CA SER A 105 23.73 18.89 -8.66
C SER A 105 22.33 19.42 -9.00
N TYR A 106 21.57 18.72 -9.86
CA TYR A 106 20.17 19.05 -10.12
C TYR A 106 19.26 18.51 -9.00
N LEU A 107 19.63 17.37 -8.40
CA LEU A 107 18.89 16.79 -7.27
C LEU A 107 19.00 17.65 -6.01
N ASP A 108 20.22 18.07 -5.65
CA ASP A 108 20.50 18.85 -4.44
C ASP A 108 19.79 20.22 -4.47
N ARG A 109 19.59 20.77 -5.68
CA ARG A 109 18.98 22.09 -5.86
C ARG A 109 17.47 22.08 -5.61
N PHE A 110 16.77 20.96 -5.84
CA PHE A 110 15.31 20.91 -5.84
C PHE A 110 14.71 20.02 -4.77
N PHE A 111 15.19 18.81 -4.52
CA PHE A 111 14.49 17.85 -3.64
C PHE A 111 15.39 16.78 -2.96
N GLY A 112 16.69 16.78 -3.19
CA GLY A 112 17.60 15.79 -2.60
C GLY A 112 17.31 14.33 -3.02
N SER A 113 17.77 13.38 -2.20
CA SER A 113 17.56 11.92 -2.42
C SER A 113 16.08 11.49 -2.42
N THR A 114 15.20 12.28 -1.81
CA THR A 114 13.76 12.00 -1.76
C THR A 114 13.14 11.91 -3.15
N LEU A 115 13.60 12.73 -4.10
CA LEU A 115 13.12 12.70 -5.48
C LEU A 115 13.45 11.37 -6.18
N LEU A 116 14.65 10.82 -5.95
CA LEU A 116 15.04 9.53 -6.54
C LEU A 116 14.16 8.39 -6.03
N ILE A 117 13.88 8.38 -4.72
CA ILE A 117 13.01 7.37 -4.11
C ILE A 117 11.59 7.51 -4.66
N ALA A 118 11.05 8.74 -4.69
CA ALA A 118 9.70 8.99 -5.23
C ALA A 118 9.61 8.57 -6.70
N ALA A 119 10.59 8.92 -7.54
CA ALA A 119 10.61 8.52 -8.94
C ALA A 119 10.72 7.00 -9.12
N ALA A 120 11.53 6.31 -8.30
CA ALA A 120 11.63 4.86 -8.32
C ALA A 120 10.31 4.19 -7.92
N VAL A 121 9.64 4.69 -6.88
CA VAL A 121 8.32 4.20 -6.44
C VAL A 121 7.27 4.40 -7.54
N ILE A 122 7.23 5.58 -8.17
CA ILE A 122 6.30 5.86 -9.28
C ILE A 122 6.60 4.91 -10.46
N TRP A 123 7.87 4.70 -10.78
CA TRP A 123 8.28 3.79 -11.86
C TRP A 123 7.80 2.36 -11.62
N VAL A 124 8.05 1.80 -10.42
CA VAL A 124 7.56 0.48 -10.03
C VAL A 124 6.04 0.44 -10.07
N SER A 125 5.35 1.49 -9.57
CA SER A 125 3.89 1.58 -9.56
C SER A 125 3.30 1.54 -10.98
N LEU A 126 3.91 2.23 -11.95
CA LEU A 126 3.48 2.19 -13.35
C LEU A 126 3.57 0.78 -13.95
N LEU A 127 4.67 0.06 -13.67
CA LEU A 127 4.85 -1.33 -14.13
C LEU A 127 3.86 -2.29 -13.47
N VAL A 128 3.64 -2.17 -12.17
CA VAL A 128 2.66 -2.96 -11.43
C VAL A 128 1.25 -2.69 -11.96
N PHE A 129 0.90 -1.42 -12.16
CA PHE A 129 -0.40 -1.03 -12.67
C PHE A 129 -0.66 -1.57 -14.09
N TRP A 130 0.33 -1.45 -14.98
CA TRP A 130 0.28 -2.09 -16.29
C TRP A 130 0.09 -3.60 -16.18
N GLY A 131 0.87 -4.28 -15.33
CA GLY A 131 0.80 -5.72 -15.14
C GLY A 131 -0.56 -6.19 -14.64
N VAL A 132 -1.16 -5.47 -13.68
CA VAL A 132 -2.51 -5.76 -13.14
C VAL A 132 -3.57 -5.59 -14.22
N LEU A 133 -3.56 -4.47 -14.97
CA LEU A 133 -4.54 -4.24 -16.04
C LEU A 133 -4.42 -5.30 -17.15
N ARG A 134 -3.19 -5.65 -17.50
CA ARG A 134 -2.93 -6.69 -18.49
C ARG A 134 -3.39 -8.08 -18.04
N LEU A 135 -3.18 -8.37 -16.77
CA LEU A 135 -3.66 -9.61 -16.14
C LEU A 135 -5.19 -9.66 -16.15
N LEU A 136 -5.87 -8.59 -15.76
CA LEU A 136 -7.33 -8.51 -15.73
C LEU A 136 -7.92 -8.71 -17.12
N ARG A 137 -7.35 -8.07 -18.14
CA ARG A 137 -7.78 -8.24 -19.52
C ARG A 137 -7.59 -9.67 -20.03
N GLY A 138 -6.47 -10.30 -19.72
CA GLY A 138 -6.21 -11.70 -20.09
C GLY A 138 -7.19 -12.70 -19.48
N MET A 139 -8.06 -12.20 -18.58
CA MET A 139 -9.07 -12.99 -17.88
C MET A 139 -10.49 -12.79 -18.40
N GLU A 140 -10.75 -11.85 -19.33
CA GLU A 140 -12.09 -11.60 -19.86
C GLU A 140 -12.69 -12.88 -20.50
N GLU A 141 -11.86 -13.72 -21.12
CA GLU A 141 -12.26 -14.98 -21.74
C GLU A 141 -11.86 -16.22 -20.92
N ALA A 142 -11.32 -16.03 -19.71
CA ALA A 142 -10.85 -17.13 -18.90
C ALA A 142 -12.00 -17.84 -18.15
N PRO A 143 -11.90 -19.16 -17.91
CA PRO A 143 -12.89 -19.88 -17.11
C PRO A 143 -12.91 -19.33 -15.70
N LEU A 144 -14.10 -19.32 -15.07
CA LEU A 144 -14.37 -18.76 -13.74
C LEU A 144 -13.41 -19.29 -12.66
N GLU A 145 -13.00 -20.54 -12.77
CA GLU A 145 -12.04 -21.15 -11.83
C GLU A 145 -10.67 -20.45 -11.87
N LYS A 146 -10.16 -20.12 -13.08
CA LYS A 146 -8.89 -19.42 -13.24
C LYS A 146 -9.00 -17.99 -12.73
N LEU A 147 -10.11 -17.30 -13.04
CA LEU A 147 -10.40 -15.95 -12.58
C LEU A 147 -10.43 -15.91 -11.05
N SER A 148 -11.16 -16.83 -10.40
CA SER A 148 -11.25 -16.93 -8.95
C SER A 148 -9.89 -17.19 -8.29
N GLY A 149 -9.05 -18.02 -8.92
CA GLY A 149 -7.71 -18.32 -8.44
C GLY A 149 -6.81 -17.09 -8.39
N VAL A 150 -6.81 -16.29 -9.46
CA VAL A 150 -6.02 -15.05 -9.51
C VAL A 150 -6.58 -13.99 -8.59
N LEU A 151 -7.90 -13.79 -8.58
CA LEU A 151 -8.54 -12.84 -7.67
C LEU A 151 -8.23 -13.20 -6.20
N ARG A 152 -8.23 -14.48 -5.85
CA ARG A 152 -7.82 -14.95 -4.54
C ARG A 152 -6.38 -14.56 -4.19
N ILE A 153 -5.43 -14.72 -5.13
CA ILE A 153 -4.02 -14.34 -4.91
C ILE A 153 -3.92 -12.83 -4.69
N LEU A 154 -4.59 -12.03 -5.52
CA LEU A 154 -4.62 -10.57 -5.37
C LEU A 154 -5.19 -10.15 -4.02
N LEU A 155 -6.32 -10.72 -3.60
CA LEU A 155 -6.95 -10.40 -2.32
C LEU A 155 -6.06 -10.76 -1.13
N VAL A 156 -5.38 -11.92 -1.17
CA VAL A 156 -4.42 -12.31 -0.12
C VAL A 156 -3.19 -11.40 -0.13
N GLY A 157 -2.70 -11.02 -1.31
CA GLY A 157 -1.60 -10.04 -1.46
C GLY A 157 -1.98 -8.66 -0.88
N CYS A 158 -3.17 -8.16 -1.20
CA CYS A 158 -3.69 -6.91 -0.62
C CYS A 158 -3.85 -7.00 0.91
N ALA A 159 -4.32 -8.15 1.44
CA ALA A 159 -4.39 -8.36 2.89
C ALA A 159 -3.00 -8.31 3.55
N ALA A 160 -1.99 -8.92 2.91
CA ALA A 160 -0.61 -8.87 3.40
C ALA A 160 -0.05 -7.43 3.37
N LEU A 161 -0.34 -6.65 2.32
CA LEU A 161 0.05 -5.24 2.24
C LEU A 161 -0.62 -4.37 3.32
N LEU A 162 -1.90 -4.62 3.64
CA LEU A 162 -2.58 -3.91 4.74
C LEU A 162 -1.94 -4.26 6.10
N VAL A 163 -1.65 -5.53 6.34
CA VAL A 163 -0.96 -5.96 7.57
C VAL A 163 0.43 -5.35 7.68
N PHE A 164 1.18 -5.31 6.57
CA PHE A 164 2.48 -4.64 6.50
C PHE A 164 2.35 -3.14 6.82
N ALA A 165 1.43 -2.43 6.16
CA ALA A 165 1.22 -1.01 6.37
C ALA A 165 0.78 -0.68 7.81
N ALA A 166 -0.08 -1.53 8.38
CA ALA A 166 -0.53 -1.42 9.76
C ALA A 166 0.64 -1.58 10.75
N ALA A 167 1.47 -2.61 10.58
CA ALA A 167 2.63 -2.84 11.41
C ALA A 167 3.68 -1.72 11.27
N SER A 168 3.90 -1.20 10.05
CA SER A 168 4.81 -0.08 9.78
C SER A 168 4.35 1.22 10.47
N ARG A 169 3.03 1.48 10.53
CA ARG A 169 2.52 2.67 11.23
C ARG A 169 2.78 2.62 12.72
N VAL A 170 2.57 1.47 13.35
CA VAL A 170 2.80 1.30 14.80
C VAL A 170 4.28 1.47 15.12
N SER A 171 5.16 0.79 14.40
CA SER A 171 6.61 0.91 14.67
C SER A 171 7.15 2.29 14.30
N GLY A 172 6.64 2.93 13.23
CA GLY A 172 6.96 4.32 12.89
C GLY A 172 6.55 5.29 13.99
N ALA A 173 5.36 5.15 14.57
CA ALA A 173 4.92 5.97 15.69
C ALA A 173 5.80 5.78 16.93
N ILE A 174 6.26 4.57 17.22
CA ILE A 174 7.18 4.30 18.33
C ILE A 174 8.51 5.02 18.10
N VAL A 175 9.07 4.96 16.89
CA VAL A 175 10.32 5.67 16.54
C VAL A 175 10.14 7.17 16.65
N GLU A 176 9.03 7.73 16.16
CA GLU A 176 8.73 9.16 16.25
C GLU A 176 8.62 9.63 17.71
N ILE A 177 7.94 8.86 18.56
CA ILE A 177 7.82 9.16 19.99
C ILE A 177 9.20 9.15 20.66
N ASN A 178 10.05 8.16 20.36
CA ASN A 178 11.40 8.10 20.93
C ASN A 178 12.26 9.28 20.47
N ASN A 179 12.15 9.69 19.21
CA ASN A 179 12.85 10.86 18.69
C ASN A 179 12.35 12.15 19.35
N LEU A 180 11.03 12.32 19.49
CA LEU A 180 10.43 13.46 20.19
C LEU A 180 10.85 13.54 21.65
N GLN A 181 10.98 12.42 22.36
CA GLN A 181 11.48 12.42 23.73
C GLN A 181 12.94 12.91 23.82
N GLN A 182 13.80 12.53 22.86
CA GLN A 182 15.18 13.03 22.82
C GLN A 182 15.24 14.51 22.49
N ASP A 183 14.49 14.97 21.50
CA ASP A 183 14.44 16.39 21.11
C ASP A 183 13.78 17.24 22.20
N TRP A 184 12.75 16.71 22.88
CA TRP A 184 12.03 17.41 23.94
C TRP A 184 12.89 17.58 25.19
N THR A 185 13.65 16.58 25.59
CA THR A 185 14.62 16.70 26.69
C THR A 185 15.71 17.72 26.37
N LEU A 186 16.14 17.77 25.11
CA LEU A 186 17.15 18.75 24.66
C LEU A 186 16.54 20.15 24.57
N PHE A 187 15.30 20.29 24.10
CA PHE A 187 14.57 21.56 24.01
C PHE A 187 14.26 22.13 25.39
N LEU A 188 13.78 21.32 26.32
CA LEU A 188 13.53 21.76 27.71
C LEU A 188 14.82 22.16 28.44
N ALA A 189 15.92 21.45 28.16
CA ALA A 189 17.23 21.81 28.74
C ALA A 189 17.76 23.15 28.21
N VAL A 190 17.44 23.51 26.94
CA VAL A 190 17.92 24.78 26.34
C VAL A 190 16.94 25.92 26.58
N ALA A 191 15.63 25.70 26.61
CA ALA A 191 14.62 26.74 26.61
C ALA A 191 14.19 27.20 28.00
N SER A 192 14.54 26.48 29.09
CA SER A 192 14.08 26.76 30.47
C SER A 192 12.58 27.01 30.58
N VAL A 193 11.77 26.36 29.75
CA VAL A 193 10.32 26.54 29.69
C VAL A 193 9.69 25.69 30.79
N PRO A 194 8.76 26.24 31.60
CA PRO A 194 8.01 25.46 32.57
C PRO A 194 7.21 24.38 31.88
N GLU A 195 7.17 23.16 32.43
CA GLU A 195 6.34 22.08 31.91
C GLU A 195 4.89 22.56 31.70
N PRO A 196 4.26 22.25 30.53
CA PRO A 196 2.87 22.61 30.30
C PRO A 196 2.00 21.98 31.39
N SER A 197 1.36 22.83 32.19
CA SER A 197 0.50 22.47 33.29
C SER A 197 -0.70 21.63 32.78
N GLY A 198 -0.70 20.34 33.05
CA GLY A 198 -1.89 19.53 32.88
C GLY A 198 -1.74 18.07 32.50
N LEU A 199 -0.66 17.65 31.83
CA LEU A 199 -0.41 16.25 31.49
C LEU A 199 1.00 15.87 31.97
N THR A 200 1.08 14.83 32.80
CA THR A 200 2.40 14.24 33.10
C THR A 200 2.96 13.61 31.81
N GLY A 201 4.29 13.67 31.63
CA GLY A 201 4.96 13.09 30.44
C GLY A 201 4.51 11.65 30.14
N ASP A 202 4.23 10.85 31.18
CA ASP A 202 3.72 9.48 31.05
C ASP A 202 2.30 9.42 30.46
N GLN A 203 1.42 10.37 30.76
CA GLN A 203 0.07 10.42 30.17
C GLN A 203 0.12 10.79 28.70
N ALA A 204 0.97 11.75 28.34
CA ALA A 204 1.18 12.13 26.94
C ALA A 204 1.74 10.96 26.12
N LEU A 205 2.69 10.20 26.69
CA LEU A 205 3.28 9.02 26.07
C LEU A 205 2.24 7.89 25.88
N ASN A 206 1.46 7.59 26.93
CA ASN A 206 0.45 6.54 26.86
C ASN A 206 -0.61 6.84 25.80
N ILE A 207 -1.03 8.09 25.65
CA ILE A 207 -2.02 8.47 24.63
C ILE A 207 -1.36 8.47 23.24
N ALA A 208 -0.09 8.87 23.11
CA ALA A 208 0.65 8.85 21.86
C ALA A 208 0.85 7.41 21.32
N LEU A 209 1.01 6.44 22.24
CA LEU A 209 1.07 5.02 21.88
C LEU A 209 -0.32 4.39 21.63
N ALA A 210 -1.34 4.80 22.38
CA ALA A 210 -2.68 4.24 22.26
C ALA A 210 -3.33 4.58 20.91
N LEU A 211 -3.12 5.78 20.38
CA LEU A 211 -3.77 6.25 19.17
C LEU A 211 -3.42 5.40 17.93
N PRO A 212 -2.12 5.17 17.62
CA PRO A 212 -1.72 4.27 16.51
C PRO A 212 -2.24 2.83 16.67
N LEU A 213 -2.32 2.33 17.91
CA LEU A 213 -2.86 1.00 18.18
C LEU A 213 -4.36 0.91 17.87
N VAL A 214 -5.13 1.97 18.17
CA VAL A 214 -6.55 2.02 17.83
C VAL A 214 -6.75 2.17 16.32
N GLU A 215 -5.92 2.96 15.64
CA GLU A 215 -5.94 3.12 14.18
C GLU A 215 -5.55 1.83 13.43
N LEU A 216 -4.86 0.90 14.07
CA LEU A 216 -4.52 -0.43 13.53
C LEU A 216 -5.78 -1.28 13.29
N ILE A 217 -6.81 -1.15 14.12
CA ILE A 217 -7.98 -2.03 14.11
C ILE A 217 -8.73 -2.00 12.77
N PRO A 218 -9.05 -0.84 12.17
CA PRO A 218 -9.68 -0.77 10.84
C PRO A 218 -8.88 -1.48 9.74
N ASP A 219 -7.56 -1.38 9.77
CA ASP A 219 -6.70 -2.04 8.77
C ASP A 219 -6.67 -3.55 8.92
N LEU A 220 -6.61 -4.03 10.17
CA LEU A 220 -6.71 -5.46 10.46
C LEU A 220 -8.09 -6.02 10.09
N LEU A 221 -9.17 -5.27 10.35
CA LEU A 221 -10.49 -5.61 9.87
C LEU A 221 -10.56 -5.65 8.35
N GLY A 222 -9.96 -4.67 7.66
CA GLY A 222 -9.83 -4.65 6.21
C GLY A 222 -9.08 -5.86 5.66
N ALA A 223 -7.94 -6.21 6.26
CA ALA A 223 -7.18 -7.40 5.90
C ALA A 223 -7.99 -8.68 6.13
N TRP A 224 -8.70 -8.78 7.25
CA TRP A 224 -9.61 -9.89 7.53
C TRP A 224 -10.73 -10.00 6.48
N MET A 225 -11.34 -8.88 6.10
CA MET A 225 -12.37 -8.85 5.06
C MET A 225 -11.85 -9.31 3.70
N LEU A 226 -10.62 -8.93 3.33
CA LEU A 226 -9.97 -9.42 2.10
C LEU A 226 -9.74 -10.93 2.13
N LEU A 227 -9.38 -11.50 3.28
CA LEU A 227 -9.23 -12.95 3.43
C LEU A 227 -10.56 -13.69 3.31
N LEU A 228 -11.64 -13.15 3.90
CA LEU A 228 -12.98 -13.70 3.74
C LEU A 228 -13.46 -13.61 2.28
N ALA A 229 -13.20 -12.49 1.62
CA ALA A 229 -13.47 -12.33 0.20
C ALA A 229 -12.70 -13.35 -0.65
N ALA A 230 -11.42 -13.59 -0.34
CA ALA A 230 -10.59 -14.60 -1.02
C ALA A 230 -11.10 -16.04 -0.85
N ASP A 231 -11.74 -16.35 0.26
CA ASP A 231 -12.37 -17.66 0.47
C ASP A 231 -13.75 -17.73 -0.20
N LEU A 232 -14.47 -16.61 -0.24
CA LEU A 232 -15.77 -16.51 -0.91
C LEU A 232 -15.64 -16.66 -2.43
N THR A 233 -14.63 -16.05 -3.06
CA THR A 233 -14.41 -16.14 -4.51
C THR A 233 -14.27 -17.57 -5.00
N THR A 234 -13.64 -18.45 -4.21
CA THR A 234 -13.46 -19.87 -4.59
C THR A 234 -14.75 -20.67 -4.47
N ALA A 235 -15.64 -20.33 -3.55
CA ALA A 235 -16.95 -20.97 -3.44
C ALA A 235 -17.87 -20.51 -4.58
N LEU A 236 -17.97 -19.21 -4.82
CA LEU A 236 -18.77 -18.63 -5.90
C LEU A 236 -18.39 -19.15 -7.29
N ALA A 237 -17.10 -19.42 -7.52
CA ALA A 237 -16.64 -19.95 -8.82
C ALA A 237 -17.05 -21.40 -9.06
N ARG A 238 -17.29 -22.19 -8.01
CA ARG A 238 -17.74 -23.57 -8.11
C ARG A 238 -19.25 -23.67 -8.30
N ASP A 239 -19.97 -23.04 -7.40
CA ASP A 239 -21.42 -22.98 -7.41
C ASP A 239 -21.89 -21.68 -6.73
N PRO A 240 -22.31 -20.67 -7.53
CA PRO A 240 -22.68 -19.36 -6.98
C PRO A 240 -23.83 -19.41 -5.97
N PHE A 241 -24.78 -20.34 -6.16
CA PHE A 241 -26.00 -20.46 -5.34
C PHE A 241 -26.03 -21.71 -4.46
N GLY A 242 -24.96 -22.50 -4.44
CA GLY A 242 -24.83 -23.66 -3.58
C GLY A 242 -24.80 -23.32 -2.09
N GLU A 243 -25.12 -24.30 -1.26
CA GLU A 243 -25.17 -24.12 0.20
C GLU A 243 -23.87 -23.59 0.79
N GLU A 244 -22.71 -24.05 0.28
CA GLU A 244 -21.40 -23.58 0.73
C GLU A 244 -21.21 -22.09 0.44
N SER A 245 -21.57 -21.64 -0.77
CA SER A 245 -21.42 -20.25 -1.21
C SER A 245 -22.33 -19.32 -0.39
N VAL A 246 -23.59 -19.72 -0.20
CA VAL A 246 -24.55 -18.96 0.59
C VAL A 246 -24.14 -18.91 2.06
N GLY A 247 -23.70 -20.02 2.65
CA GLY A 247 -23.20 -20.06 4.02
C GLY A 247 -22.00 -19.13 4.24
N ARG A 248 -21.07 -19.10 3.28
CA ARG A 248 -19.93 -18.16 3.30
C ARG A 248 -20.37 -16.71 3.09
N CYS A 249 -21.38 -16.45 2.24
CA CYS A 249 -21.98 -15.13 2.07
C CYS A 249 -22.62 -14.62 3.38
N VAL A 250 -23.38 -15.45 4.09
CA VAL A 250 -23.97 -15.09 5.39
C VAL A 250 -22.89 -14.69 6.39
N THR A 251 -21.86 -15.50 6.49
CA THR A 251 -20.73 -15.22 7.40
C THR A 251 -19.99 -13.94 7.01
N THR A 252 -19.68 -13.76 5.73
CA THR A 252 -19.00 -12.56 5.24
C THR A 252 -19.84 -11.31 5.43
N ALA A 253 -21.16 -11.37 5.15
CA ALA A 253 -22.07 -10.24 5.36
C ALA A 253 -22.15 -9.82 6.84
N ARG A 254 -22.17 -10.81 7.76
CA ARG A 254 -22.14 -10.53 9.20
C ARG A 254 -20.86 -9.81 9.62
N TRP A 255 -19.71 -10.31 9.19
CA TRP A 255 -18.43 -9.67 9.49
C TRP A 255 -18.25 -8.31 8.81
N SER A 256 -18.74 -8.15 7.57
CA SER A 256 -18.74 -6.85 6.88
C SER A 256 -19.54 -5.80 7.64
N ARG A 257 -20.73 -6.16 8.12
CA ARG A 257 -21.56 -5.26 8.94
C ARG A 257 -20.84 -4.85 10.23
N LEU A 258 -20.24 -5.81 10.93
CA LEU A 258 -19.47 -5.53 12.16
C LEU A 258 -18.26 -4.66 11.86
N ALA A 259 -17.54 -4.93 10.76
CA ALA A 259 -16.38 -4.14 10.34
C ALA A 259 -16.78 -2.69 10.02
N ILE A 260 -17.89 -2.44 9.33
CA ILE A 260 -18.39 -1.09 9.05
C ILE A 260 -18.70 -0.37 10.37
N GLN A 261 -19.43 -1.01 11.28
CA GLN A 261 -19.82 -0.42 12.56
C GLN A 261 -18.57 -0.11 13.41
N ALA A 262 -17.67 -1.07 13.56
CA ALA A 262 -16.43 -0.89 14.32
C ALA A 262 -15.55 0.22 13.73
N THR A 263 -15.36 0.24 12.42
CA THR A 263 -14.57 1.26 11.73
C THR A 263 -15.15 2.66 11.94
N LEU A 264 -16.47 2.83 11.83
CA LEU A 264 -17.12 4.13 12.05
C LEU A 264 -17.00 4.60 13.50
N VAL A 265 -17.25 3.71 14.46
CA VAL A 265 -17.16 4.04 15.89
C VAL A 265 -15.71 4.40 16.27
N LEU A 266 -14.74 3.63 15.79
CA LEU A 266 -13.33 3.89 16.06
C LEU A 266 -12.84 5.19 15.39
N ALA A 267 -13.23 5.42 14.12
CA ALA A 267 -12.89 6.66 13.44
C ALA A 267 -13.48 7.89 14.15
N LEU A 268 -14.73 7.81 14.59
CA LEU A 268 -15.35 8.88 15.38
C LEU A 268 -14.62 9.09 16.70
N GLY A 269 -14.32 8.01 17.44
CA GLY A 269 -13.61 8.06 18.71
C GLY A 269 -12.21 8.67 18.58
N VAL A 270 -11.44 8.24 17.61
CA VAL A 270 -10.10 8.77 17.31
C VAL A 270 -10.16 10.26 16.97
N ASN A 271 -11.10 10.67 16.10
CA ASN A 271 -11.24 12.08 15.74
C ASN A 271 -11.70 12.94 16.93
N LEU A 272 -12.56 12.44 17.82
CA LEU A 272 -12.95 13.12 19.03
C LEU A 272 -11.77 13.29 20.00
N VAL A 273 -10.95 12.25 20.17
CA VAL A 273 -9.73 12.34 20.99
C VAL A 273 -8.75 13.34 20.39
N LYS A 274 -8.55 13.32 19.07
CA LYS A 274 -7.73 14.31 18.37
C LYS A 274 -8.29 15.74 18.63
N LEU A 275 -9.58 15.95 18.47
CA LEU A 275 -10.23 17.25 18.68
C LEU A 275 -10.09 17.74 20.13
N ALA A 276 -10.34 16.87 21.12
CA ALA A 276 -10.23 17.24 22.54
C ALA A 276 -8.80 17.62 22.97
N ARG A 277 -7.78 17.14 22.25
CA ARG A 277 -6.38 17.50 22.48
C ARG A 277 -6.00 18.86 21.93
N TYR A 278 -6.72 19.37 20.93
CA TYR A 278 -6.39 20.65 20.30
C TYR A 278 -6.57 21.87 21.21
N ASP A 279 -7.43 21.76 22.23
CA ASP A 279 -7.70 22.86 23.16
C ASP A 279 -6.52 23.12 24.12
N SER A 280 -5.55 22.21 24.19
CA SER A 280 -4.43 22.28 25.13
C SER A 280 -3.07 22.68 24.53
N LEU A 281 -2.91 22.70 23.19
CA LEU A 281 -1.61 22.90 22.52
C LEU A 281 -1.75 23.76 21.26
N ILE A 282 -1.98 25.06 21.40
CA ILE A 282 -2.12 25.98 20.26
C ILE A 282 -0.75 26.41 19.75
N THR A 283 -0.37 26.07 18.52
CA THR A 283 0.26 27.04 17.60
C THR A 283 0.14 26.73 16.11
N GLU A 284 -0.01 25.53 15.62
CA GLU A 284 -0.35 25.29 14.20
C GLU A 284 -1.09 23.96 14.03
N VAL A 285 -2.40 24.06 13.84
CA VAL A 285 -3.29 22.91 13.80
C VAL A 285 -3.63 22.51 12.35
N LYS A 286 -3.06 21.41 11.88
CA LYS A 286 -3.64 20.68 10.74
C LYS A 286 -4.66 19.68 11.29
N VAL A 287 -5.94 20.05 11.33
CA VAL A 287 -7.03 19.10 11.60
C VAL A 287 -7.16 18.20 10.39
N SER A 288 -6.56 17.01 10.44
CA SER A 288 -6.84 15.96 9.45
C SER A 288 -7.97 15.09 9.98
N LEU A 289 -9.07 15.04 9.24
CA LEU A 289 -10.16 14.10 9.52
C LEU A 289 -9.78 12.77 8.86
N ASP A 290 -9.29 11.83 9.65
CA ASP A 290 -8.86 10.53 9.15
C ASP A 290 -10.05 9.56 9.14
N LEU A 291 -10.61 9.36 7.94
CA LEU A 291 -11.60 8.32 7.68
C LEU A 291 -10.94 7.15 6.95
N PRO A 292 -10.97 5.92 7.50
CA PRO A 292 -10.43 4.74 6.83
C PRO A 292 -11.37 4.29 5.71
N LEU A 293 -11.41 5.07 4.61
CA LEU A 293 -12.35 4.88 3.50
C LEU A 293 -12.19 3.52 2.81
N ILE A 294 -10.94 3.02 2.67
CA ILE A 294 -10.68 1.75 1.97
C ILE A 294 -11.32 0.56 2.69
N PRO A 295 -11.09 0.31 3.99
CA PRO A 295 -11.78 -0.75 4.72
C PRO A 295 -13.30 -0.59 4.73
N LEU A 296 -13.79 0.63 4.79
CA LEU A 296 -15.22 0.92 4.83
C LEU A 296 -15.91 0.60 3.50
N ILE A 297 -15.35 1.08 2.37
CA ILE A 297 -15.87 0.80 1.03
C ILE A 297 -15.79 -0.69 0.72
N LEU A 298 -14.67 -1.35 1.05
CA LEU A 298 -14.50 -2.78 0.86
C LEU A 298 -15.56 -3.59 1.62
N SER A 299 -15.76 -3.26 2.90
CA SER A 299 -16.75 -3.94 3.73
C SER A 299 -18.19 -3.72 3.22
N ALA A 300 -18.51 -2.50 2.77
CA ALA A 300 -19.81 -2.20 2.18
C ALA A 300 -20.04 -2.95 0.86
N ALA A 301 -19.04 -2.99 -0.02
CA ALA A 301 -19.12 -3.71 -1.28
C ALA A 301 -19.31 -5.22 -1.07
N LEU A 302 -18.56 -5.82 -0.13
CA LEU A 302 -18.71 -7.24 0.22
C LEU A 302 -20.07 -7.53 0.83
N TYR A 303 -20.58 -6.65 1.70
CA TYR A 303 -21.93 -6.79 2.26
C TYR A 303 -22.98 -6.81 1.16
N LEU A 304 -22.93 -5.84 0.23
CA LEU A 304 -23.87 -5.77 -0.89
C LEU A 304 -23.78 -6.97 -1.81
N LEU A 305 -22.56 -7.40 -2.17
CA LEU A 305 -22.32 -8.60 -2.98
C LEU A 305 -22.97 -9.83 -2.34
N CYS A 306 -22.72 -10.04 -1.04
CA CYS A 306 -23.31 -11.18 -0.33
C CYS A 306 -24.84 -11.12 -0.29
N ARG A 307 -25.42 -9.93 -0.19
CA ARG A 307 -26.89 -9.74 -0.25
C ARG A 307 -27.45 -10.04 -1.64
N CYS A 308 -26.75 -9.64 -2.71
CA CYS A 308 -27.15 -9.98 -4.07
C CYS A 308 -27.15 -11.50 -4.31
N VAL A 309 -26.13 -12.21 -3.83
CA VAL A 309 -26.06 -13.68 -3.96
C VAL A 309 -27.20 -14.36 -3.18
N GLN A 310 -27.48 -13.93 -1.95
CA GLN A 310 -28.59 -14.45 -1.16
C GLN A 310 -29.93 -14.25 -1.86
N ARG A 311 -30.16 -13.04 -2.40
CA ARG A 311 -31.40 -12.75 -3.15
C ARG A 311 -31.51 -13.53 -4.45
N GLY A 312 -30.38 -13.73 -5.13
CA GLY A 312 -30.33 -14.57 -6.34
C GLY A 312 -30.74 -16.01 -6.07
N ARG A 313 -30.32 -16.60 -4.93
CA ARG A 313 -30.75 -17.94 -4.51
C ARG A 313 -32.25 -17.99 -4.21
N GLU A 314 -32.79 -17.02 -3.44
CA GLU A 314 -34.24 -16.97 -3.15
C GLU A 314 -35.05 -16.97 -4.46
N LEU A 315 -34.65 -16.18 -5.45
CA LEU A 315 -35.30 -16.13 -6.76
C LEU A 315 -35.17 -17.44 -7.54
N GLN A 316 -34.05 -18.15 -7.43
CA GLN A 316 -33.88 -19.45 -8.05
C GLN A 316 -34.78 -20.51 -7.40
N GLU A 317 -34.83 -20.56 -6.06
CA GLU A 317 -35.72 -21.48 -5.31
C GLU A 317 -37.20 -21.22 -5.62
N ASP A 318 -37.62 -19.94 -5.73
CA ASP A 318 -38.97 -19.57 -6.14
C ASP A 318 -39.29 -20.07 -7.56
N ASN A 319 -38.33 -19.91 -8.50
CA ASN A 319 -38.51 -20.35 -9.89
C ASN A 319 -38.57 -21.88 -10.02
N ASP A 320 -37.72 -22.61 -9.27
CA ASP A 320 -37.72 -24.07 -9.25
C ASP A 320 -38.98 -24.65 -8.57
N SER A 321 -39.67 -23.88 -7.74
CA SER A 321 -40.93 -24.27 -7.11
C SER A 321 -42.17 -24.18 -8.03
N ILE A 322 -42.03 -23.47 -9.18
CA ILE A 322 -43.12 -23.24 -10.13
C ILE A 322 -43.14 -24.35 -11.24
N ILE A 323 -42.07 -25.10 -11.37
CA ILE A 323 -41.94 -26.20 -12.34
C ILE A 323 -42.31 -27.51 -11.66
#